data_845f86c67d02b69c259158be12f1b619
#
_entry.id   845f86c67d02b69c259158be12f1b619
#
_cell.length_a   1.000
_cell.length_b   1.000
_cell.length_c   1.000
_cell.angle_alpha   90.00
_cell.angle_beta   90.00
_cell.angle_gamma   90.00
#
_symmetry.space_group_name_H-M   'P 1'
#
loop_
_entity.id
_entity.type
_entity.pdbx_description
1 polymer ?
#
loop_
_entity_poly.entity_id
_entity_poly.type
_entity_poly.pdbx_seq_one_letter_code
_entity_poly.pdbx_strand_id
1 'polypeptide(L)'
;MIFASSGSSSQESKSSGSSAKTTAAKTSEEKSNDDAKEEKTEFGLNETADLDGTQITVTNVKKSMGNEYIKPKNGNEYVVVTLNIENKSDKDISYNPLDFQIQNEDGQITQNTFGPSDDNDLSSGNLTPNGKVSGTITFESKKSKTYKVLYTPEFWNDKKITFNLQ
;
A
#
# COMPACT_ATOMS: atom_id res chain seq x y z
N MET A 1 60.26 12.21 24.42
CA MET A 1 61.15 11.03 24.57
C MET A 1 60.46 9.91 23.78
N ILE A 2 60.82 9.68 22.48
CA ILE A 2 61.93 8.85 22.02
C ILE A 2 61.72 7.40 22.55
N PHE A 3 61.54 6.36 21.74
CA PHE A 3 61.97 5.77 20.49
C PHE A 3 60.98 4.67 20.06
N ALA A 4 60.55 4.44 18.88
CA ALA A 4 61.25 3.88 17.69
C ALA A 4 61.70 2.40 17.81
N SER A 5 61.31 1.67 16.85
CA SER A 5 62.09 0.75 15.97
C SER A 5 61.49 -0.66 15.95
N SER A 6 60.96 -1.13 14.86
CA SER A 6 61.50 -1.62 13.58
C SER A 6 62.00 -3.07 13.64
N GLY A 7 61.66 -3.78 12.58
CA GLY A 7 62.36 -4.93 12.05
C GLY A 7 61.43 -6.09 11.72
N SER A 8 61.00 -6.34 10.53
CA SER A 8 61.60 -6.74 9.25
C SER A 8 61.95 -8.22 9.14
N SER A 9 61.49 -8.71 8.04
CA SER A 9 61.97 -9.73 7.11
C SER A 9 61.67 -11.19 7.47
N SER A 10 61.00 -11.88 6.59
CA SER A 10 61.28 -12.41 5.24
C SER A 10 61.50 -13.89 5.22
N GLN A 11 60.96 -14.44 4.16
CA GLN A 11 61.32 -15.59 3.31
C GLN A 11 60.72 -16.93 3.67
N GLU A 12 59.87 -17.43 2.81
CA GLU A 12 60.03 -18.10 1.52
C GLU A 12 60.53 -19.54 1.62
N SER A 13 59.75 -20.45 1.19
CA SER A 13 60.00 -21.37 0.05
C SER A 13 59.05 -22.59 0.11
N LYS A 14 58.26 -22.78 -0.92
CA LYS A 14 58.31 -23.78 -2.00
C LYS A 14 58.32 -25.24 -1.61
N SER A 15 57.30 -25.95 -2.06
CA SER A 15 57.32 -26.88 -3.19
C SER A 15 56.29 -28.00 -3.00
N SER A 16 55.35 -28.07 -3.89
CA SER A 16 55.10 -29.03 -4.96
C SER A 16 54.67 -30.45 -4.56
N GLY A 17 53.61 -30.87 -5.26
CA GLY A 17 53.32 -32.26 -5.55
C GLY A 17 51.85 -32.60 -5.46
N SER A 18 51.08 -32.39 -6.47
CA SER A 18 50.63 -33.32 -7.51
C SER A 18 49.60 -34.35 -7.06
N SER A 19 48.53 -34.29 -7.78
CA SER A 19 47.72 -35.37 -8.37
C SER A 19 46.37 -35.68 -7.78
N ALA A 20 45.40 -35.16 -8.47
CA ALA A 20 44.16 -35.75 -9.02
C ALA A 20 43.55 -36.95 -8.32
N LYS A 21 42.25 -36.84 -7.96
CA LYS A 21 41.21 -37.68 -8.58
C LYS A 21 39.81 -37.19 -8.25
N THR A 22 39.12 -36.92 -9.33
CA THR A 22 37.71 -36.74 -9.53
C THR A 22 36.85 -37.70 -8.67
N THR A 23 35.92 -37.16 -7.96
CA THR A 23 34.61 -37.86 -7.80
C THR A 23 33.54 -36.81 -7.63
N ALA A 24 32.65 -36.75 -8.59
CA ALA A 24 31.43 -35.97 -8.59
C ALA A 24 30.56 -36.31 -7.36
N ALA A 25 30.31 -35.37 -6.51
CA ALA A 25 29.25 -35.40 -5.56
C ALA A 25 28.23 -34.33 -5.93
N LYS A 26 27.14 -34.81 -6.35
CA LYS A 26 25.83 -34.29 -6.61
C LYS A 26 25.54 -33.09 -5.73
N THR A 27 25.53 -31.91 -6.34
CA THR A 27 24.98 -30.70 -5.82
C THR A 27 23.49 -30.88 -5.62
N SER A 28 23.06 -30.99 -4.40
CA SER A 28 21.70 -30.69 -4.04
C SER A 28 21.59 -29.16 -4.06
N GLU A 29 20.96 -28.65 -5.09
CA GLU A 29 20.44 -27.29 -5.11
C GLU A 29 19.44 -27.17 -3.96
N GLU A 30 19.88 -26.62 -2.87
CA GLU A 30 18.99 -26.00 -1.91
C GLU A 30 18.42 -24.78 -2.60
N LYS A 31 17.26 -25.00 -3.22
CA LYS A 31 16.38 -23.95 -3.67
C LYS A 31 15.91 -23.23 -2.41
N SER A 32 16.61 -22.17 -2.04
CA SER A 32 16.07 -21.19 -1.11
C SER A 32 14.83 -20.61 -1.80
N ASN A 33 13.68 -21.15 -1.43
CA ASN A 33 12.42 -20.49 -1.60
C ASN A 33 12.49 -19.22 -0.73
N ASP A 34 13.02 -18.17 -1.29
CA ASP A 34 12.71 -16.80 -0.89
C ASP A 34 11.28 -16.60 -1.40
N ASP A 35 10.33 -17.12 -0.62
CA ASP A 35 8.92 -16.76 -0.72
C ASP A 35 8.82 -15.32 -0.23
N ALA A 36 9.22 -14.38 -1.07
CA ALA A 36 8.76 -13.02 -1.01
C ALA A 36 7.24 -13.11 -1.25
N LYS A 37 6.49 -13.24 -0.15
CA LYS A 37 5.05 -13.16 -0.12
C LYS A 37 4.70 -11.83 -0.78
N GLU A 38 4.30 -11.88 -2.06
CA GLU A 38 3.79 -10.70 -2.76
C GLU A 38 2.65 -10.16 -1.91
N GLU A 39 2.87 -9.01 -1.29
CA GLU A 39 1.84 -8.35 -0.50
C GLU A 39 0.68 -8.05 -1.44
N LYS A 40 -0.49 -8.60 -1.13
CA LYS A 40 -1.70 -8.32 -1.90
C LYS A 40 -1.98 -6.82 -1.85
N THR A 41 -2.00 -6.18 -3.00
CA THR A 41 -2.23 -4.73 -3.15
C THR A 41 -3.56 -4.39 -3.83
N GLU A 42 -4.27 -5.40 -4.33
CA GLU A 42 -5.59 -5.24 -4.96
C GLU A 42 -6.66 -6.00 -4.19
N PHE A 43 -7.75 -5.33 -3.91
CA PHE A 43 -8.87 -5.83 -3.12
C PHE A 43 -10.19 -5.53 -3.83
N GLY A 44 -11.21 -6.29 -3.55
CA GLY A 44 -12.58 -6.05 -4.00
C GLY A 44 -13.42 -5.34 -2.95
N LEU A 45 -14.68 -5.13 -3.29
CA LEU A 45 -15.68 -4.63 -2.34
C LEU A 45 -15.87 -5.65 -1.20
N ASN A 46 -15.92 -5.16 0.04
CA ASN A 46 -15.99 -5.94 1.28
C ASN A 46 -14.74 -6.79 1.59
N GLU A 47 -13.65 -6.63 0.84
CA GLU A 47 -12.37 -7.19 1.21
C GLU A 47 -11.59 -6.19 2.07
N THR A 48 -10.88 -6.69 3.08
CA THR A 48 -10.08 -5.89 3.99
C THR A 48 -8.61 -5.91 3.57
N ALA A 49 -8.06 -4.73 3.35
CA ALA A 49 -6.62 -4.53 3.22
C ALA A 49 -6.02 -4.29 4.60
N ASP A 50 -4.88 -4.89 4.89
CA ASP A 50 -4.13 -4.68 6.13
C ASP A 50 -2.76 -4.09 5.80
N LEU A 51 -2.48 -2.92 6.37
CA LEU A 51 -1.23 -2.20 6.24
C LEU A 51 -0.65 -1.98 7.63
N ASP A 52 0.22 -2.89 8.05
CA ASP A 52 0.88 -2.81 9.36
C ASP A 52 -0.11 -2.60 10.53
N GLY A 53 -1.26 -3.26 10.46
CA GLY A 53 -2.33 -3.18 11.46
C GLY A 53 -3.35 -2.06 11.19
N THR A 54 -3.19 -1.24 10.17
CA THR A 54 -4.26 -0.37 9.67
C THR A 54 -5.12 -1.16 8.69
N GLN A 55 -6.32 -1.53 9.11
CA GLN A 55 -7.26 -2.28 8.30
C GLN A 55 -8.26 -1.35 7.62
N ILE A 56 -8.41 -1.49 6.32
CA ILE A 56 -9.35 -0.70 5.50
C ILE A 56 -10.23 -1.64 4.71
N THR A 57 -11.53 -1.39 4.77
CA THR A 57 -12.55 -2.14 4.02
C THR A 57 -13.48 -1.16 3.32
N VAL A 58 -13.57 -1.23 2.00
CA VAL A 58 -14.59 -0.52 1.23
C VAL A 58 -15.86 -1.38 1.24
N THR A 59 -16.92 -0.85 1.85
CA THR A 59 -18.15 -1.62 2.12
C THR A 59 -19.27 -1.31 1.15
N ASN A 60 -19.32 -0.11 0.59
CA ASN A 60 -20.36 0.29 -0.34
C ASN A 60 -19.89 1.35 -1.33
N VAL A 61 -20.51 1.36 -2.48
CA VAL A 61 -20.30 2.35 -3.55
C VAL A 61 -21.64 2.78 -4.12
N LYS A 62 -21.88 4.08 -4.16
CA LYS A 62 -23.10 4.67 -4.70
C LYS A 62 -22.74 5.73 -5.74
N LYS A 63 -23.34 5.66 -6.91
CA LYS A 63 -23.26 6.72 -7.93
C LYS A 63 -24.40 7.71 -7.74
N SER A 64 -24.13 9.00 -7.92
CA SER A 64 -25.11 10.05 -7.77
C SER A 64 -24.93 11.15 -8.80
N MET A 65 -26.03 11.71 -9.26
CA MET A 65 -26.04 12.91 -10.10
C MET A 65 -26.21 14.20 -9.28
N GLY A 66 -26.05 14.09 -7.96
CA GLY A 66 -26.22 15.20 -7.05
C GLY A 66 -27.69 15.45 -6.70
N ASN A 67 -27.98 16.67 -6.32
CA ASN A 67 -29.32 17.14 -5.95
C ASN A 67 -29.63 18.47 -6.65
N GLU A 68 -30.69 19.17 -6.24
CA GLU A 68 -31.08 20.45 -6.85
C GLU A 68 -29.98 21.53 -6.76
N TYR A 69 -29.15 21.49 -5.70
CA TYR A 69 -28.16 22.51 -5.38
C TYR A 69 -26.73 22.11 -5.77
N ILE A 70 -26.41 20.82 -5.71
CA ILE A 70 -25.07 20.29 -5.92
C ILE A 70 -25.14 19.27 -7.06
N LYS A 71 -24.58 19.63 -8.20
CA LYS A 71 -24.56 18.78 -9.41
C LYS A 71 -23.12 18.57 -9.87
N PRO A 72 -22.78 17.38 -10.40
CA PRO A 72 -21.47 17.17 -10.99
C PRO A 72 -21.35 17.97 -12.29
N LYS A 73 -20.13 18.18 -12.75
CA LYS A 73 -19.85 18.77 -14.07
C LYS A 73 -20.46 17.93 -15.18
N ASN A 74 -20.73 18.56 -16.33
CA ASN A 74 -21.24 17.85 -17.49
C ASN A 74 -20.34 16.67 -17.88
N GLY A 75 -20.93 15.50 -18.03
CA GLY A 75 -20.21 14.26 -18.33
C GLY A 75 -19.66 13.50 -17.11
N ASN A 76 -19.74 14.10 -15.93
CA ASN A 76 -19.32 13.50 -14.67
C ASN A 76 -20.49 12.93 -13.88
N GLU A 77 -20.14 12.18 -12.85
CA GLU A 77 -21.02 11.74 -11.78
C GLU A 77 -20.28 11.79 -10.44
N TYR A 78 -21.02 11.86 -9.36
CA TYR A 78 -20.46 11.64 -8.02
C TYR A 78 -20.39 10.14 -7.73
N VAL A 79 -19.29 9.72 -7.16
CA VAL A 79 -19.08 8.38 -6.64
C VAL A 79 -18.87 8.50 -5.14
N VAL A 80 -19.82 8.03 -4.36
CA VAL A 80 -19.79 8.04 -2.90
C VAL A 80 -19.37 6.67 -2.43
N VAL A 81 -18.23 6.60 -1.75
CA VAL A 81 -17.61 5.38 -1.26
C VAL A 81 -17.74 5.33 0.24
N THR A 82 -18.35 4.27 0.77
CA THR A 82 -18.38 4.01 2.22
C THR A 82 -17.25 3.08 2.59
N LEU A 83 -16.51 3.41 3.63
CA LEU A 83 -15.41 2.59 4.11
C LEU A 83 -15.33 2.53 5.62
N ASN A 84 -14.70 1.49 6.11
CA ASN A 84 -14.35 1.29 7.50
C ASN A 84 -12.83 1.30 7.64
N ILE A 85 -12.34 1.97 8.68
CA ILE A 85 -10.93 1.93 9.08
C ILE A 85 -10.87 1.39 10.50
N GLU A 86 -10.01 0.40 10.75
CA GLU A 86 -9.79 -0.19 12.06
C GLU A 86 -8.31 -0.23 12.37
N ASN A 87 -7.94 0.20 13.57
CA ASN A 87 -6.57 0.11 14.05
C ASN A 87 -6.35 -1.21 14.80
N LYS A 88 -5.63 -2.14 14.18
CA LYS A 88 -5.20 -3.41 14.78
C LYS A 88 -3.75 -3.38 15.28
N SER A 89 -3.07 -2.25 15.12
CA SER A 89 -1.73 -2.07 15.65
C SER A 89 -1.76 -1.77 17.16
N ASP A 90 -0.61 -1.75 17.77
CA ASP A 90 -0.40 -1.41 19.19
C ASP A 90 -0.15 0.10 19.43
N LYS A 91 -0.24 0.91 18.38
CA LYS A 91 0.02 2.36 18.38
C LYS A 91 -1.15 3.13 17.83
N ASP A 92 -1.21 4.42 18.14
CA ASP A 92 -2.16 5.32 17.49
C ASP A 92 -1.85 5.43 16.00
N ILE A 93 -2.87 5.41 15.15
CA ILE A 93 -2.78 5.67 13.72
C ILE A 93 -3.56 6.92 13.37
N SER A 94 -3.09 7.66 12.37
CA SER A 94 -3.85 8.75 11.76
C SER A 94 -4.52 8.28 10.47
N TYR A 95 -5.65 8.86 10.14
CA TYR A 95 -6.36 8.64 8.88
C TYR A 95 -6.83 9.96 8.29
N ASN A 96 -6.82 10.04 6.96
CA ASN A 96 -7.16 11.24 6.23
C ASN A 96 -7.92 10.88 4.94
N PRO A 97 -9.09 11.47 4.66
CA PRO A 97 -9.78 11.30 3.39
C PRO A 97 -8.93 11.67 2.16
N LEU A 98 -7.96 12.56 2.30
CA LEU A 98 -7.06 12.97 1.22
C LEU A 98 -6.10 11.87 0.76
N ASP A 99 -5.90 10.83 1.57
CA ASP A 99 -5.09 9.67 1.20
C ASP A 99 -5.80 8.76 0.17
N PHE A 100 -7.09 9.04 -0.10
CA PHE A 100 -7.92 8.29 -1.04
C PHE A 100 -8.16 9.08 -2.31
N GLN A 101 -8.05 8.39 -3.45
CA GLN A 101 -8.32 8.89 -4.78
C GLN A 101 -9.23 7.91 -5.52
N ILE A 102 -9.93 8.38 -6.55
CA ILE A 102 -10.69 7.49 -7.43
C ILE A 102 -10.08 7.47 -8.83
N GLN A 103 -10.06 6.31 -9.45
CA GLN A 103 -9.63 6.10 -10.83
C GLN A 103 -10.80 5.55 -11.64
N ASN A 104 -11.07 6.14 -12.80
CA ASN A 104 -12.07 5.65 -13.74
C ASN A 104 -11.48 4.63 -14.73
N GLU A 105 -12.31 4.09 -15.64
CA GLU A 105 -11.87 3.11 -16.64
C GLU A 105 -10.87 3.66 -17.67
N ASP A 106 -10.87 4.99 -17.90
CA ASP A 106 -9.89 5.66 -18.77
C ASP A 106 -8.53 5.89 -18.06
N GLY A 107 -8.37 5.48 -16.80
CA GLY A 107 -7.17 5.69 -16.00
C GLY A 107 -7.04 7.08 -15.40
N GLN A 108 -8.05 7.93 -15.49
CA GLN A 108 -8.04 9.27 -14.89
C GLN A 108 -8.22 9.16 -13.38
N ILE A 109 -7.37 9.83 -12.62
CA ILE A 109 -7.38 9.84 -11.16
C ILE A 109 -7.83 11.20 -10.68
N THR A 110 -8.81 11.22 -9.76
CA THR A 110 -9.31 12.44 -9.13
C THR A 110 -9.32 12.32 -7.61
N GLN A 111 -9.18 13.47 -6.95
CA GLN A 111 -9.24 13.60 -5.50
C GLN A 111 -10.69 13.60 -5.02
N ASN A 112 -10.88 13.46 -3.70
CA ASN A 112 -12.17 13.68 -3.07
C ASN A 112 -12.67 15.11 -3.28
N THR A 113 -13.98 15.27 -3.25
CA THR A 113 -14.64 16.56 -3.43
C THR A 113 -15.84 16.67 -2.50
N PHE A 114 -16.34 17.88 -2.33
CA PHE A 114 -17.66 18.11 -1.75
C PHE A 114 -18.73 17.64 -2.73
N GLY A 115 -19.67 16.87 -2.25
CA GLY A 115 -20.77 16.34 -3.05
C GLY A 115 -22.05 16.29 -2.24
N PRO A 116 -23.08 15.60 -2.75
CA PRO A 116 -24.27 15.32 -1.97
C PRO A 116 -23.85 14.47 -0.76
N SER A 117 -23.73 15.12 0.38
CA SER A 117 -23.35 14.51 1.65
C SER A 117 -24.52 13.69 2.19
N ASP A 118 -24.23 12.45 2.54
CA ASP A 118 -24.97 11.74 3.56
C ASP A 118 -24.26 12.09 4.87
N ASP A 119 -24.92 12.47 5.93
CA ASP A 119 -24.42 13.04 7.21
C ASP A 119 -23.25 12.27 7.88
N ASN A 120 -22.53 11.44 7.15
CA ASN A 120 -21.46 10.58 7.63
C ASN A 120 -20.15 10.73 6.84
N ASP A 121 -19.82 11.93 6.38
CA ASP A 121 -18.57 12.18 5.69
C ASP A 121 -17.37 11.89 6.59
N LEU A 122 -16.41 11.15 6.06
CA LEU A 122 -15.18 10.83 6.77
C LEU A 122 -14.35 12.11 6.96
N SER A 123 -14.09 12.45 8.20
CA SER A 123 -13.15 13.50 8.58
C SER A 123 -11.78 12.90 8.88
N SER A 124 -10.72 13.70 8.84
CA SER A 124 -9.41 13.27 9.33
C SER A 124 -9.42 13.12 10.86
N GLY A 125 -8.62 12.19 11.38
CA GLY A 125 -8.53 11.93 12.79
C GLY A 125 -7.49 10.88 13.16
N ASN A 126 -7.52 10.45 14.42
CA ASN A 126 -6.66 9.41 14.95
C ASN A 126 -7.49 8.28 15.56
N LEU A 127 -6.98 7.07 15.47
CA LEU A 127 -7.54 5.89 16.14
C LEU A 127 -6.49 5.32 17.09
N THR A 128 -6.85 5.17 18.34
CA THR A 128 -6.09 4.38 19.31
C THR A 128 -6.15 2.88 18.97
N PRO A 129 -5.30 2.03 19.55
CA PRO A 129 -5.39 0.60 19.36
C PRO A 129 -6.82 0.06 19.53
N ASN A 130 -7.28 -0.76 18.59
CA ASN A 130 -8.64 -1.28 18.46
C ASN A 130 -9.74 -0.23 18.16
N GLY A 131 -9.35 1.03 17.93
CA GLY A 131 -10.28 2.08 17.48
C GLY A 131 -10.79 1.81 16.06
N LYS A 132 -12.01 2.26 15.79
CA LYS A 132 -12.68 2.09 14.48
C LYS A 132 -13.39 3.37 14.09
N VAL A 133 -13.44 3.62 12.80
CA VAL A 133 -14.26 4.68 12.20
C VAL A 133 -14.89 4.17 10.92
N SER A 134 -16.11 4.61 10.65
CA SER A 134 -16.79 4.41 9.38
C SER A 134 -17.21 5.76 8.83
N GLY A 135 -17.11 5.93 7.52
CA GLY A 135 -17.54 7.16 6.89
C GLY A 135 -17.59 7.05 5.38
N THR A 136 -18.05 8.12 4.75
CA THR A 136 -18.15 8.23 3.30
C THR A 136 -17.11 9.20 2.77
N ILE A 137 -16.62 8.92 1.57
CA ILE A 137 -15.80 9.84 0.79
C ILE A 137 -16.49 10.04 -0.56
N THR A 138 -16.70 11.29 -0.94
CA THR A 138 -17.29 11.63 -2.22
C THR A 138 -16.22 12.03 -3.22
N PHE A 139 -16.31 11.49 -4.41
CA PHE A 139 -15.46 11.83 -5.55
C PHE A 139 -16.33 12.32 -6.70
N GLU A 140 -15.81 13.23 -7.51
CA GLU A 140 -16.39 13.57 -8.81
C GLU A 140 -15.49 13.03 -9.91
N SER A 141 -16.03 12.19 -10.77
CA SER A 141 -15.29 11.60 -11.87
C SER A 141 -16.13 11.55 -13.13
N LYS A 142 -15.50 11.48 -14.30
CA LYS A 142 -16.16 11.18 -15.56
C LYS A 142 -16.94 9.88 -15.42
N LYS A 143 -18.17 9.85 -15.93
CA LYS A 143 -19.02 8.65 -15.90
C LYS A 143 -18.29 7.44 -16.45
N SER A 144 -18.29 6.37 -15.69
CA SER A 144 -17.55 5.16 -15.99
C SER A 144 -18.34 3.93 -15.56
N LYS A 145 -18.09 2.81 -16.24
CA LYS A 145 -18.71 1.53 -15.85
C LYS A 145 -18.10 1.03 -14.54
N THR A 146 -16.79 1.16 -14.42
CA THR A 146 -16.03 0.68 -13.26
C THR A 146 -15.17 1.79 -12.70
N TYR A 147 -14.93 1.72 -11.40
CA TYR A 147 -14.04 2.60 -10.67
C TYR A 147 -13.10 1.81 -9.77
N LYS A 148 -11.98 2.43 -9.44
CA LYS A 148 -11.05 1.92 -8.43
C LYS A 148 -10.81 3.01 -7.39
N VAL A 149 -10.82 2.66 -6.12
CA VAL A 149 -10.31 3.53 -5.06
C VAL A 149 -8.83 3.21 -4.86
N LEU A 150 -8.01 4.24 -4.86
CA LEU A 150 -6.59 4.18 -4.60
C LEU A 150 -6.35 4.75 -3.20
N TYR A 151 -5.67 4.01 -2.36
CA TYR A 151 -5.22 4.45 -1.04
C TYR A 151 -3.71 4.55 -1.03
N THR A 152 -3.21 5.75 -0.79
CA THR A 152 -1.78 6.09 -0.80
C THR A 152 -1.44 6.93 0.43
N PRO A 153 -1.32 6.31 1.62
CA PRO A 153 -0.98 7.04 2.83
C PRO A 153 0.48 7.54 2.78
N GLU A 154 0.72 8.75 3.27
CA GLU A 154 2.04 9.39 3.27
C GLU A 154 3.12 8.56 3.97
N PHE A 155 2.75 7.78 5.00
CA PHE A 155 3.70 6.96 5.76
C PHE A 155 4.16 5.70 5.02
N TRP A 156 3.57 5.36 3.88
CA TRP A 156 3.79 4.08 3.20
C TRP A 156 4.52 4.23 1.86
N ASN A 157 5.57 5.00 1.86
CA ASN A 157 6.50 5.28 0.75
C ASN A 157 6.23 4.45 -0.52
N ASP A 158 5.61 5.09 -1.54
CA ASP A 158 5.36 4.55 -2.88
C ASP A 158 4.47 3.29 -2.98
N LYS A 159 4.00 2.74 -1.87
CA LYS A 159 3.03 1.64 -1.89
C LYS A 159 1.61 2.19 -2.03
N LYS A 160 0.83 1.51 -2.83
CA LYS A 160 -0.56 1.86 -3.14
C LYS A 160 -1.45 0.64 -2.98
N ILE A 161 -2.54 0.79 -2.26
CA ILE A 161 -3.63 -0.18 -2.21
C ILE A 161 -4.70 0.24 -3.21
N THR A 162 -5.23 -0.72 -3.93
CA THR A 162 -6.30 -0.52 -4.91
C THR A 162 -7.52 -1.34 -4.50
N PHE A 163 -8.67 -0.68 -4.41
CA PHE A 163 -9.97 -1.35 -4.24
C PHE A 163 -10.74 -1.29 -5.56
N ASN A 164 -11.03 -2.43 -6.14
CA ASN A 164 -11.83 -2.54 -7.36
C ASN A 164 -13.31 -2.43 -6.98
N LEU A 165 -13.97 -1.39 -7.50
CA LEU A 165 -15.39 -1.12 -7.28
C LEU A 165 -16.16 -1.60 -8.52
N GLN A 166 -16.99 -2.60 -8.36
CA GLN A 166 -17.83 -3.12 -9.45
C GLN A 166 -19.30 -2.82 -9.19
#